data_9829805d571ca5be749c0257993d13a3
#
_entry.id   9829805d571ca5be749c0257993d13a3
#
_cell.length_a   1.000
_cell.length_b   1.000
_cell.length_c   1.000
_cell.angle_alpha   90.00
_cell.angle_beta   90.00
_cell.angle_gamma   90.00
#
_symmetry.space_group_name_H-M   'P 1'
#
loop_
_entity.id
_entity.type
_entity.pdbx_description
1 polymer ?
#
loop_
_entity_poly.entity_id
_entity_poly.type
_entity_poly.pdbx_seq_one_letter_code
_entity_poly.pdbx_strand_id
1 'polypeptide(L)'
;MKAKKSGKSSGDQVAGKPVSASRSEMAEVVLPAQTNPLGKLLGGHVMHLVDIAAAMAAHRHSNSYVVTASVDYIDFRNSVSLGEIVMLKSQVNRVFHTSMEVGVEVYSENVLTGECKHTTTAYVTFVAIDEKTHRPKPVRPLILETPDEKRRYEEAAERRKTRLALRYGT
;
A
#
# COMPACT_ATOMS: atom_id res chain seq x y z
N MET A 1 -10.51 52.88 25.67
CA MET A 1 -10.37 51.47 26.07
C MET A 1 -10.96 50.58 24.97
N LYS A 2 -10.13 49.93 24.14
CA LYS A 2 -10.57 48.98 23.14
C LYS A 2 -9.92 47.64 23.48
N ALA A 3 -10.75 46.64 23.83
CA ALA A 3 -10.31 45.30 24.16
C ALA A 3 -9.92 44.58 22.87
N LYS A 4 -8.68 44.07 22.80
CA LYS A 4 -8.18 43.14 21.81
C LYS A 4 -8.78 41.75 22.10
N LYS A 5 -9.67 41.25 21.23
CA LYS A 5 -10.03 39.84 21.20
C LYS A 5 -8.88 39.07 20.53
N SER A 6 -8.18 38.27 21.32
CA SER A 6 -7.25 37.27 20.83
C SER A 6 -8.06 36.11 20.25
N GLY A 7 -8.13 36.01 18.93
CA GLY A 7 -8.64 34.82 18.25
C GLY A 7 -7.64 33.70 18.43
N LYS A 8 -7.98 32.67 19.23
CA LYS A 8 -7.31 31.37 19.20
C LYS A 8 -7.61 30.74 17.82
N SER A 9 -6.59 30.61 17.01
CA SER A 9 -6.58 29.76 15.85
C SER A 9 -6.79 28.32 16.34
N SER A 10 -8.00 27.80 16.17
CA SER A 10 -8.27 26.36 16.25
C SER A 10 -7.54 25.74 15.08
N GLY A 11 -6.47 25.00 15.36
CA GLY A 11 -5.80 24.18 14.34
C GLY A 11 -6.83 23.26 13.69
N ASP A 12 -7.05 23.44 12.40
CA ASP A 12 -7.86 22.54 11.57
C ASP A 12 -7.32 21.12 11.73
N GLN A 13 -7.97 20.31 12.56
CA GLN A 13 -7.71 18.89 12.59
C GLN A 13 -8.14 18.36 11.23
N VAL A 14 -7.16 18.00 10.41
CA VAL A 14 -7.41 17.41 9.08
C VAL A 14 -8.25 16.15 9.29
N ALA A 15 -9.50 16.16 8.80
CA ALA A 15 -10.43 15.04 8.93
C ALA A 15 -9.79 13.75 8.40
N GLY A 16 -9.91 12.66 9.17
CA GLY A 16 -9.43 11.34 8.78
C GLY A 16 -10.16 10.82 7.54
N LYS A 17 -9.60 9.79 6.91
CA LYS A 17 -10.18 9.11 5.75
C LYS A 17 -10.29 7.61 6.04
N PRO A 18 -11.45 6.97 5.77
CA PRO A 18 -11.62 5.54 6.02
C PRO A 18 -10.67 4.69 5.15
N VAL A 19 -10.26 3.54 5.66
CA VAL A 19 -9.42 2.59 4.91
C VAL A 19 -10.08 2.20 3.59
N SER A 20 -11.39 1.99 3.60
CA SER A 20 -12.19 1.64 2.42
C SER A 20 -12.01 2.60 1.25
N ALA A 21 -11.76 3.88 1.50
CA ALA A 21 -11.52 4.88 0.46
C ALA A 21 -10.16 4.70 -0.26
N SER A 22 -9.24 3.91 0.30
CA SER A 22 -7.95 3.58 -0.33
C SER A 22 -7.98 2.29 -1.13
N ARG A 23 -8.95 1.40 -0.89
CA ARG A 23 -8.99 0.07 -1.51
C ARG A 23 -8.90 0.15 -3.02
N SER A 24 -8.02 -0.66 -3.58
CA SER A 24 -7.79 -0.76 -5.01
C SER A 24 -7.65 -2.22 -5.40
N GLU A 25 -8.19 -2.56 -6.55
CA GLU A 25 -8.08 -3.88 -7.14
C GLU A 25 -7.61 -3.74 -8.58
N MET A 26 -6.78 -4.70 -9.01
CA MET A 26 -6.39 -4.86 -10.40
C MET A 26 -6.25 -6.34 -10.73
N ALA A 27 -6.44 -6.67 -11.99
CA ALA A 27 -6.27 -8.03 -12.49
C ALA A 27 -5.74 -7.99 -13.94
N GLU A 28 -4.90 -8.95 -14.28
CA GLU A 28 -4.46 -9.16 -15.67
C GLU A 28 -4.26 -10.63 -15.96
N VAL A 29 -4.37 -11.00 -17.23
CA VAL A 29 -4.02 -12.34 -17.71
C VAL A 29 -2.51 -12.42 -17.89
N VAL A 30 -1.90 -13.50 -17.40
CA VAL A 30 -0.46 -13.73 -17.56
C VAL A 30 -0.13 -14.09 -19.00
N LEU A 31 0.67 -13.24 -19.65
CA LEU A 31 1.07 -13.36 -21.04
C LEU A 31 2.44 -14.05 -21.19
N PRO A 32 2.76 -14.65 -22.36
CA PRO A 32 4.05 -15.33 -22.59
C PRO A 32 5.28 -14.46 -22.28
N ALA A 33 5.25 -13.19 -22.64
CA ALA A 33 6.36 -12.25 -22.41
C ALA A 33 6.64 -11.95 -20.92
N GLN A 34 5.73 -12.31 -20.03
CA GLN A 34 5.82 -12.07 -18.59
C GLN A 34 6.30 -13.31 -17.82
N THR A 35 6.55 -14.43 -18.53
CA THR A 35 6.85 -15.72 -17.91
C THR A 35 8.32 -16.11 -18.06
N ASN A 36 8.77 -16.94 -17.10
CA ASN A 36 10.06 -17.62 -17.16
C ASN A 36 9.96 -18.87 -18.07
N PRO A 37 11.08 -19.60 -18.34
CA PRO A 37 11.06 -20.81 -19.17
C PRO A 37 10.17 -21.94 -18.66
N LEU A 38 9.74 -21.91 -17.40
CA LEU A 38 8.78 -22.88 -16.83
C LEU A 38 7.32 -22.46 -17.02
N GLY A 39 7.05 -21.40 -17.79
CA GLY A 39 5.69 -20.87 -17.99
C GLY A 39 5.09 -20.26 -16.72
N LYS A 40 5.91 -19.79 -15.80
CA LYS A 40 5.47 -19.11 -14.56
C LYS A 40 5.77 -17.63 -14.61
N LEU A 41 4.85 -16.83 -14.10
CA LEU A 41 4.99 -15.38 -14.00
C LEU A 41 6.31 -15.01 -13.27
N LEU A 42 7.07 -14.12 -13.87
CA LEU A 42 8.34 -13.66 -13.30
C LEU A 42 8.09 -12.92 -11.96
N GLY A 43 8.88 -13.26 -10.93
CA GLY A 43 8.80 -12.57 -9.63
C GLY A 43 9.02 -11.05 -9.74
N GLY A 44 9.91 -10.62 -10.64
CA GLY A 44 10.10 -9.18 -10.92
C GLY A 44 8.84 -8.52 -11.52
N HIS A 45 8.07 -9.25 -12.33
CA HIS A 45 6.80 -8.75 -12.86
C HIS A 45 5.74 -8.66 -11.75
N VAL A 46 5.67 -9.66 -10.85
CA VAL A 46 4.80 -9.58 -9.67
C VAL A 46 5.14 -8.37 -8.81
N MET A 47 6.43 -8.11 -8.55
CA MET A 47 6.87 -6.93 -7.79
C MET A 47 6.46 -5.61 -8.48
N HIS A 48 6.54 -5.54 -9.81
CA HIS A 48 6.06 -4.40 -10.57
C HIS A 48 4.55 -4.17 -10.39
N LEU A 49 3.75 -5.23 -10.49
CA LEU A 49 2.30 -5.15 -10.26
C LEU A 49 1.96 -4.76 -8.82
N VAL A 50 2.71 -5.28 -7.85
CA VAL A 50 2.58 -4.91 -6.43
C VAL A 50 2.82 -3.43 -6.23
N ASP A 51 3.89 -2.86 -6.84
CA ASP A 51 4.18 -1.42 -6.72
C ASP A 51 3.05 -0.57 -7.31
N ILE A 52 2.53 -0.93 -8.49
CA ILE A 52 1.40 -0.23 -9.11
C ILE A 52 0.15 -0.30 -8.24
N ALA A 53 -0.26 -1.50 -7.79
CA ALA A 53 -1.45 -1.67 -6.97
C ALA A 53 -1.33 -0.90 -5.64
N ALA A 54 -0.15 -0.91 -5.03
CA ALA A 54 0.12 -0.18 -3.81
C ALA A 54 0.10 1.34 -4.03
N ALA A 55 0.70 1.83 -5.12
CA ALA A 55 0.67 3.24 -5.48
C ALA A 55 -0.78 3.75 -5.69
N MET A 56 -1.64 2.95 -6.32
CA MET A 56 -3.07 3.30 -6.50
C MET A 56 -3.76 3.53 -5.15
N ALA A 57 -3.55 2.64 -4.17
CA ALA A 57 -4.13 2.80 -2.84
C ALA A 57 -3.56 4.03 -2.10
N ALA A 58 -2.24 4.25 -2.20
CA ALA A 58 -1.57 5.39 -1.61
C ALA A 58 -2.05 6.73 -2.21
N HIS A 59 -2.21 6.81 -3.53
CA HIS A 59 -2.77 7.97 -4.22
C HIS A 59 -4.22 8.26 -3.80
N ARG A 60 -5.06 7.23 -3.74
CA ARG A 60 -6.46 7.35 -3.33
C ARG A 60 -6.60 7.87 -1.90
N HIS A 61 -5.71 7.44 -1.00
CA HIS A 61 -5.74 7.91 0.38
C HIS A 61 -5.21 9.33 0.52
N SER A 62 -4.01 9.59 -0.01
CA SER A 62 -3.29 10.85 0.21
C SER A 62 -3.78 12.01 -0.66
N ASN A 63 -4.40 11.71 -1.81
CA ASN A 63 -4.71 12.68 -2.87
C ASN A 63 -3.48 13.53 -3.24
N SER A 64 -2.31 12.87 -3.36
CA SER A 64 -1.01 13.49 -3.61
C SER A 64 -0.15 12.60 -4.49
N TYR A 65 0.90 13.14 -5.10
CA TYR A 65 1.96 12.30 -5.63
C TYR A 65 2.59 11.48 -4.50
N VAL A 66 2.98 10.26 -4.82
CA VAL A 66 3.64 9.37 -3.87
C VAL A 66 4.89 8.77 -4.51
N VAL A 67 5.89 8.48 -3.69
CA VAL A 67 7.11 7.78 -4.11
C VAL A 67 7.32 6.56 -3.24
N THR A 68 7.72 5.45 -3.85
CA THR A 68 8.07 4.23 -3.15
C THR A 68 9.33 4.45 -2.33
N ALA A 69 9.27 4.25 -1.02
CA ALA A 69 10.38 4.45 -0.11
C ALA A 69 11.02 3.13 0.35
N SER A 70 10.21 2.09 0.51
CA SER A 70 10.70 0.74 0.80
C SER A 70 9.66 -0.31 0.45
N VAL A 71 10.13 -1.50 0.13
CA VAL A 71 9.34 -2.72 0.05
C VAL A 71 9.86 -3.62 1.15
N ASP A 72 8.97 -4.14 1.98
CA ASP A 72 9.32 -5.07 3.03
C ASP A 72 9.47 -6.48 2.44
N TYR A 73 9.69 -7.47 3.29
CA TYR A 73 9.87 -8.84 2.88
C TYR A 73 8.69 -9.36 2.04
N ILE A 74 8.98 -9.97 0.90
CA ILE A 74 8.02 -10.64 0.01
C ILE A 74 8.38 -12.12 -0.06
N ASP A 75 7.41 -12.98 0.24
CA ASP A 75 7.55 -14.44 0.14
C ASP A 75 6.56 -15.00 -0.89
N PHE A 76 7.08 -15.61 -1.94
CA PHE A 76 6.29 -16.20 -3.02
C PHE A 76 5.93 -17.65 -2.67
N ARG A 77 4.73 -17.86 -2.15
CA ARG A 77 4.25 -19.18 -1.70
C ARG A 77 3.71 -20.04 -2.83
N ASN A 78 3.06 -19.40 -3.80
CA ASN A 78 2.49 -20.05 -4.97
C ASN A 78 2.87 -19.31 -6.24
N SER A 79 3.14 -20.08 -7.32
CA SER A 79 3.39 -19.51 -8.64
C SER A 79 2.10 -19.23 -9.39
N VAL A 80 2.13 -18.25 -10.28
CA VAL A 80 1.06 -17.98 -11.24
C VAL A 80 1.50 -18.49 -12.61
N SER A 81 0.65 -19.24 -13.29
CA SER A 81 0.97 -19.86 -14.57
C SER A 81 0.57 -18.99 -15.76
N LEU A 82 1.20 -19.21 -16.89
CA LEU A 82 0.78 -18.65 -18.18
C LEU A 82 -0.71 -18.92 -18.41
N GLY A 83 -1.45 -17.86 -18.78
CA GLY A 83 -2.89 -17.92 -19.04
C GLY A 83 -3.78 -17.86 -17.79
N GLU A 84 -3.23 -17.96 -16.58
CA GLU A 84 -3.99 -17.65 -15.35
C GLU A 84 -4.20 -16.15 -15.20
N ILE A 85 -5.18 -15.77 -14.36
CA ILE A 85 -5.39 -14.37 -13.98
C ILE A 85 -4.62 -14.11 -12.69
N VAL A 86 -3.77 -13.08 -12.68
CA VAL A 86 -3.18 -12.54 -11.47
C VAL A 86 -4.05 -11.39 -10.98
N MET A 87 -4.49 -11.45 -9.70
CA MET A 87 -5.32 -10.45 -9.07
C MET A 87 -4.58 -9.83 -7.88
N LEU A 88 -4.65 -8.53 -7.76
CA LEU A 88 -4.05 -7.78 -6.66
C LEU A 88 -5.11 -6.93 -5.95
N LYS A 89 -5.12 -7.02 -4.61
CA LYS A 89 -5.97 -6.21 -3.74
C LYS A 89 -5.08 -5.41 -2.82
N SER A 90 -5.27 -4.11 -2.77
CA SER A 90 -4.45 -3.21 -1.98
C SER A 90 -5.27 -2.26 -1.11
N GLN A 91 -4.73 -1.89 0.05
CA GLN A 91 -5.27 -0.87 0.93
C GLN A 91 -4.18 -0.26 1.80
N VAL A 92 -4.39 0.97 2.27
CA VAL A 92 -3.51 1.59 3.25
C VAL A 92 -3.76 0.95 4.62
N ASN A 93 -2.70 0.38 5.22
CA ASN A 93 -2.75 -0.22 6.54
C ASN A 93 -2.51 0.80 7.66
N ARG A 94 -1.55 1.72 7.46
CA ARG A 94 -1.20 2.74 8.44
C ARG A 94 -0.65 3.99 7.78
N VAL A 95 -1.07 5.13 8.29
CA VAL A 95 -0.45 6.42 8.03
C VAL A 95 0.49 6.75 9.20
N PHE A 96 1.71 7.17 8.87
CA PHE A 96 2.63 7.79 9.80
C PHE A 96 2.51 9.32 9.69
N HIS A 97 3.57 10.09 9.58
CA HIS A 97 3.39 11.54 9.40
C HIS A 97 3.28 11.93 7.91
N THR A 98 4.35 11.68 7.15
CA THR A 98 4.42 11.98 5.71
C THR A 98 4.41 10.70 4.86
N SER A 99 4.40 9.55 5.50
CA SER A 99 4.45 8.25 4.84
C SER A 99 3.29 7.36 5.25
N MET A 100 3.01 6.36 4.44
CA MET A 100 1.99 5.36 4.69
C MET A 100 2.47 3.99 4.24
N GLU A 101 2.07 2.95 4.99
CA GLU A 101 2.24 1.57 4.57
C GLU A 101 0.98 1.10 3.84
N VAL A 102 1.18 0.47 2.71
CA VAL A 102 0.15 -0.20 1.91
C VAL A 102 0.38 -1.70 1.93
N GLY A 103 -0.64 -2.46 2.27
CA GLY A 103 -0.65 -3.91 2.10
C GLY A 103 -1.22 -4.28 0.73
N VAL A 104 -0.60 -5.26 0.07
CA VAL A 104 -1.04 -5.82 -1.21
C VAL A 104 -1.12 -7.34 -1.08
N GLU A 105 -2.29 -7.89 -1.34
CA GLU A 105 -2.51 -9.32 -1.44
C GLU A 105 -2.59 -9.70 -2.91
N VAL A 106 -1.82 -10.72 -3.30
CA VAL A 106 -1.75 -11.23 -4.67
C VAL A 106 -2.34 -12.63 -4.73
N TYR A 107 -3.22 -12.85 -5.68
CA TYR A 107 -3.89 -14.12 -5.92
C TYR A 107 -3.68 -14.56 -7.37
N SER A 108 -3.72 -15.87 -7.62
CA SER A 108 -3.88 -16.44 -8.95
C SER A 108 -5.26 -17.08 -9.06
N GLU A 109 -5.86 -17.00 -10.25
CA GLU A 109 -7.11 -17.67 -10.58
C GLU A 109 -6.91 -18.50 -11.84
N ASN A 110 -7.23 -19.80 -11.73
CA ASN A 110 -7.25 -20.69 -12.88
C ASN A 110 -8.54 -20.45 -13.68
N VAL A 111 -8.40 -20.01 -14.93
CA VAL A 111 -9.54 -19.61 -15.78
C VAL A 111 -10.47 -20.78 -16.16
N LEU A 112 -10.00 -22.03 -16.07
CA LEU A 112 -10.79 -23.22 -16.43
C LEU A 112 -11.58 -23.76 -15.24
N THR A 113 -11.02 -23.68 -14.03
CA THR A 113 -11.62 -24.24 -12.81
C THR A 113 -12.23 -23.19 -11.90
N GLY A 114 -11.84 -21.90 -12.05
CA GLY A 114 -12.18 -20.84 -11.12
C GLY A 114 -11.46 -20.93 -9.77
N GLU A 115 -10.51 -21.86 -9.64
CA GLU A 115 -9.75 -22.02 -8.39
C GLU A 115 -8.86 -20.78 -8.14
N CYS A 116 -9.05 -20.15 -6.98
CA CYS A 116 -8.30 -19.00 -6.54
C CYS A 116 -7.27 -19.39 -5.47
N LYS A 117 -6.00 -18.99 -5.64
CA LYS A 117 -4.92 -19.27 -4.68
C LYS A 117 -4.24 -17.98 -4.25
N HIS A 118 -4.03 -17.83 -2.95
CA HIS A 118 -3.19 -16.74 -2.43
C HIS A 118 -1.72 -17.00 -2.80
N THR A 119 -1.12 -16.07 -3.52
CA THR A 119 0.26 -16.18 -4.03
C THR A 119 1.27 -15.56 -3.09
N THR A 120 1.04 -14.31 -2.69
CA THR A 120 1.91 -13.58 -1.77
C THR A 120 1.17 -12.42 -1.13
N THR A 121 1.72 -11.92 -0.03
CA THR A 121 1.37 -10.61 0.55
C THR A 121 2.63 -9.76 0.59
N ALA A 122 2.51 -8.51 0.20
CA ALA A 122 3.59 -7.53 0.22
C ALA A 122 3.17 -6.29 1.01
N TYR A 123 4.16 -5.62 1.60
CA TYR A 123 3.97 -4.34 2.29
C TYR A 123 4.92 -3.32 1.69
N VAL A 124 4.35 -2.22 1.22
CA VAL A 124 5.10 -1.15 0.54
C VAL A 124 4.90 0.15 1.28
N THR A 125 5.97 0.85 1.56
CA THR A 125 5.93 2.18 2.19
C THR A 125 6.08 3.26 1.14
N PHE A 126 5.11 4.17 1.11
CA PHE A 126 5.11 5.36 0.27
C PHE A 126 5.30 6.63 1.09
N VAL A 127 5.95 7.61 0.50
CA VAL A 127 6.02 8.99 1.02
C VAL A 127 5.18 9.88 0.11
N ALA A 128 4.27 10.65 0.72
CA ALA A 128 3.48 11.65 0.00
C ALA A 128 4.31 12.89 -0.30
N ILE A 129 4.26 13.36 -1.53
CA ILE A 129 5.06 14.46 -2.04
C ILE A 129 4.15 15.63 -2.43
N ASP A 130 4.54 16.82 -2.03
CA ASP A 130 3.91 18.06 -2.47
C ASP A 130 4.31 18.38 -3.91
N GLU A 131 3.33 18.64 -4.77
CA GLU A 131 3.53 18.87 -6.21
C GLU A 131 4.44 20.05 -6.53
N LYS A 132 4.35 21.13 -5.74
CA LYS A 132 5.06 22.38 -6.00
C LYS A 132 6.47 22.38 -5.44
N THR A 133 6.62 21.86 -4.22
CA THR A 133 7.90 21.91 -3.49
C THR A 133 8.73 20.64 -3.65
N HIS A 134 8.15 19.56 -4.19
CA HIS A 134 8.74 18.21 -4.28
C HIS A 134 9.26 17.69 -2.93
N ARG A 135 8.67 18.14 -1.83
CA ARG A 135 9.03 17.74 -0.46
C ARG A 135 7.96 16.84 0.16
N PRO A 136 8.32 15.99 1.13
CA PRO A 136 7.36 15.21 1.88
C PRO A 136 6.31 16.11 2.54
N LYS A 137 5.04 15.71 2.44
CA LYS A 137 3.91 16.44 3.04
C LYS A 137 3.10 15.53 3.97
N PRO A 138 2.43 16.09 5.00
CA PRO A 138 1.58 15.34 5.91
C PRO A 138 0.42 14.64 5.17
N VAL A 139 0.11 13.43 5.61
CA VAL A 139 -1.00 12.61 5.11
C VAL A 139 -2.11 12.58 6.16
N ARG A 140 -3.37 12.59 5.70
CA ARG A 140 -4.55 12.47 6.56
C ARG A 140 -4.52 11.16 7.35
N PRO A 141 -4.92 11.16 8.63
CA PRO A 141 -5.00 9.94 9.42
C PRO A 141 -6.05 8.97 8.85
N LEU A 142 -5.89 7.67 9.16
CA LEU A 142 -6.89 6.66 8.87
C LEU A 142 -8.03 6.68 9.88
N ILE A 143 -9.24 6.41 9.40
CA ILE A 143 -10.38 6.00 10.23
C ILE A 143 -10.49 4.48 10.11
N LEU A 144 -10.36 3.78 11.23
CA LEU A 144 -10.41 2.32 11.30
C LEU A 144 -11.82 1.88 11.70
N GLU A 145 -12.48 1.15 10.81
CA GLU A 145 -13.89 0.78 10.98
C GLU A 145 -14.05 -0.68 11.40
N THR A 146 -13.11 -1.57 11.05
CA THR A 146 -13.20 -3.01 11.29
C THR A 146 -12.10 -3.54 12.21
N PRO A 147 -12.32 -4.69 12.89
CA PRO A 147 -11.27 -5.35 13.67
C PRO A 147 -10.04 -5.73 12.84
N ASP A 148 -10.22 -6.15 11.58
CA ASP A 148 -9.12 -6.48 10.68
C ASP A 148 -8.27 -5.25 10.33
N GLU A 149 -8.91 -4.10 10.08
CA GLU A 149 -8.19 -2.84 9.86
C GLU A 149 -7.37 -2.44 11.08
N LYS A 150 -7.90 -2.61 12.29
CA LYS A 150 -7.17 -2.34 13.55
C LYS A 150 -5.95 -3.27 13.68
N ARG A 151 -6.13 -4.58 13.44
CA ARG A 151 -5.04 -5.55 13.46
C ARG A 151 -3.93 -5.17 12.45
N ARG A 152 -4.28 -4.90 11.19
CA ARG A 152 -3.33 -4.49 10.14
C ARG A 152 -2.60 -3.19 10.50
N TYR A 153 -3.31 -2.26 11.14
CA TYR A 153 -2.74 -0.99 11.60
C TYR A 153 -1.66 -1.19 12.67
N GLU A 154 -1.89 -2.07 13.65
CA GLU A 154 -0.91 -2.38 14.69
C GLU A 154 0.29 -3.16 14.13
N GLU A 155 0.04 -4.17 13.31
CA GLU A 155 1.10 -4.94 12.63
C GLU A 155 2.00 -4.05 11.76
N ALA A 156 1.46 -3.03 11.11
CA ALA A 156 2.23 -2.06 10.33
C ALA A 156 3.19 -1.23 11.20
N ALA A 157 2.83 -0.95 12.46
CA ALA A 157 3.73 -0.29 13.39
C ALA A 157 4.94 -1.16 13.73
N GLU A 158 4.71 -2.45 13.97
CA GLU A 158 5.78 -3.40 14.28
C GLU A 158 6.71 -3.61 13.07
N ARG A 159 6.16 -3.75 11.87
CA ARG A 159 6.98 -3.82 10.64
C ARG A 159 7.86 -2.59 10.47
N ARG A 160 7.30 -1.39 10.71
CA ARG A 160 8.09 -0.15 10.65
C ARG A 160 9.21 -0.15 11.67
N LYS A 161 8.94 -0.55 12.91
CA LYS A 161 9.94 -0.63 13.98
C LYS A 161 11.10 -1.55 13.59
N THR A 162 10.80 -2.75 13.09
CA THR A 162 11.79 -3.71 12.61
C THR A 162 12.63 -3.14 11.47
N ARG A 163 11.98 -2.53 10.47
CA ARG A 163 12.66 -1.91 9.32
C ARG A 163 13.61 -0.79 9.75
N LEU A 164 13.20 0.06 10.70
CA LEU A 164 14.05 1.14 11.21
C LEU A 164 15.23 0.60 12.02
N ALA A 165 15.03 -0.43 12.83
CA ALA A 165 16.10 -1.11 13.56
C ALA A 165 17.15 -1.71 12.61
N LEU A 166 16.71 -2.40 11.55
CA LEU A 166 17.63 -2.95 10.53
C LEU A 166 18.40 -1.86 9.78
N ARG A 167 17.77 -0.70 9.56
CA ARG A 167 18.42 0.40 8.82
C ARG A 167 19.41 1.21 9.65
N TYR A 168 19.14 1.38 10.93
CA TYR A 168 19.91 2.29 11.79
C TYR A 168 20.66 1.59 12.94
N GLY A 169 20.53 0.28 13.08
CA GLY A 169 21.34 -0.51 14.03
C GLY A 169 21.03 -0.24 15.50
N THR A 170 19.77 0.02 15.85
CA THR A 170 19.31 0.25 17.24
C THR A 170 18.56 -0.94 17.80
#